data_7cf5b98a020be1c06037c2543a19ef31
#
_entry.id   7cf5b98a020be1c06037c2543a19ef31
#
_cell.length_a   1.000
_cell.length_b   1.000
_cell.length_c   1.000
_cell.angle_alpha   90.00
_cell.angle_beta   90.00
_cell.angle_gamma   90.00
#
_symmetry.space_group_name_H-M   'P 1'
#
loop_
_entity.id
_entity.type
_entity.pdbx_description
1 polymer ?
#
loop_
_entity_poly.entity_id
_entity_poly.type
_entity_poly.pdbx_seq_one_letter_code
_entity_poly.pdbx_strand_id
1 'polypeptide(L)'
;MTPPPLVPPLVEACCDSVHTARAAQEYGAGRVELCGPGDGGTTPSLGLIVRCRDELTIPLHVMIRPHANNFLYDEDDVDVMCNDIVAAKSLGVNGIVLGPLHSDNTVDARQLAEFVTLARPMKVAFHRAFDRTPDALEALTVVLTIGVDYILTSGHSRTALDGASNLQVLQARAGDRLVVMAGGNVRADNVHHIVEQSHVREVHARATEPTIVRDIVLAFDASQSKG
;
A
#
# COMPACT_ATOMS: atom_id res chain seq x y z
N MET A 1 -21.62 1.09 27.98
CA MET A 1 -21.85 0.57 26.61
C MET A 1 -20.57 -0.08 26.15
N THR A 2 -20.57 -1.36 25.87
CA THR A 2 -19.44 -2.06 25.24
C THR A 2 -19.22 -1.46 23.85
N PRO A 3 -18.00 -1.11 23.46
CA PRO A 3 -17.73 -0.65 22.10
C PRO A 3 -18.16 -1.73 21.10
N PRO A 4 -18.60 -1.36 19.88
CA PRO A 4 -18.92 -2.35 18.86
C PRO A 4 -17.68 -3.19 18.56
N PRO A 5 -17.86 -4.46 18.17
CA PRO A 5 -16.73 -5.32 17.81
C PRO A 5 -15.94 -4.70 16.65
N LEU A 6 -14.61 -4.78 16.73
CA LEU A 6 -13.72 -4.32 15.67
C LEU A 6 -13.97 -5.16 14.41
N VAL A 7 -14.18 -4.47 13.29
CA VAL A 7 -14.27 -5.13 11.99
C VAL A 7 -12.86 -5.51 11.54
N PRO A 8 -12.60 -6.77 11.12
CA PRO A 8 -11.31 -7.15 10.59
C PRO A 8 -10.89 -6.25 9.44
N PRO A 9 -9.66 -5.73 9.43
CA PRO A 9 -9.17 -4.92 8.32
C PRO A 9 -8.90 -5.79 7.08
N LEU A 10 -9.00 -5.19 5.89
CA LEU A 10 -8.44 -5.81 4.70
C LEU A 10 -6.91 -5.91 4.85
N VAL A 11 -6.34 -7.07 4.59
CA VAL A 11 -4.89 -7.29 4.58
C VAL A 11 -4.39 -7.20 3.15
N GLU A 12 -3.55 -6.21 2.85
CA GLU A 12 -2.76 -6.16 1.63
C GLU A 12 -1.41 -6.85 1.87
N ALA A 13 -1.09 -7.81 1.01
CA ALA A 13 0.16 -8.57 1.07
C ALA A 13 1.16 -8.06 0.03
N CYS A 14 2.32 -7.58 0.46
CA CYS A 14 3.43 -7.23 -0.44
C CYS A 14 4.23 -8.50 -0.79
N CYS A 15 4.18 -8.88 -2.06
CA CYS A 15 4.74 -10.11 -2.62
C CYS A 15 5.73 -9.81 -3.72
N ASP A 16 6.69 -10.71 -3.95
CA ASP A 16 7.74 -10.58 -4.98
C ASP A 16 7.85 -11.81 -5.89
N SER A 17 6.91 -12.74 -5.77
CA SER A 17 6.86 -13.96 -6.57
C SER A 17 5.42 -14.47 -6.74
N VAL A 18 5.20 -15.28 -7.78
CA VAL A 18 3.90 -15.96 -7.99
C VAL A 18 3.56 -16.86 -6.79
N HIS A 19 4.56 -17.51 -6.22
CA HIS A 19 4.37 -18.40 -5.07
C HIS A 19 3.85 -17.64 -3.84
N THR A 20 4.50 -16.54 -3.46
CA THR A 20 4.10 -15.73 -2.30
C THR A 20 2.74 -15.07 -2.53
N ALA A 21 2.46 -14.60 -3.76
CA ALA A 21 1.18 -13.97 -4.10
C ALA A 21 0.01 -14.96 -4.03
N ARG A 22 0.19 -16.19 -4.56
CA ARG A 22 -0.83 -17.24 -4.45
C ARG A 22 -1.08 -17.65 -3.00
N ALA A 23 -0.02 -17.91 -2.25
CA ALA A 23 -0.14 -18.27 -0.84
C ALA A 23 -0.77 -17.16 0.01
N ALA A 24 -0.47 -15.88 -0.27
CA ALA A 24 -1.13 -14.77 0.40
C ALA A 24 -2.65 -14.76 0.16
N GLN A 25 -3.09 -15.00 -1.08
CA GLN A 25 -4.52 -15.14 -1.39
C GLN A 25 -5.14 -16.33 -0.65
N GLU A 26 -4.50 -17.49 -0.65
CA GLU A 26 -4.98 -18.68 0.05
C GLU A 26 -5.09 -18.46 1.57
N TYR A 27 -4.25 -17.60 2.14
CA TYR A 27 -4.26 -17.25 3.55
C TYR A 27 -5.15 -16.04 3.89
N GLY A 28 -5.95 -15.57 2.94
CA GLY A 28 -6.98 -14.57 3.22
C GLY A 28 -6.56 -13.12 3.00
N ALA A 29 -5.48 -12.86 2.25
CA ALA A 29 -5.21 -11.50 1.78
C ALA A 29 -6.39 -10.99 0.93
N GLY A 30 -6.80 -9.76 1.16
CA GLY A 30 -7.83 -9.09 0.37
C GLY A 30 -7.27 -8.39 -0.86
N ARG A 31 -5.94 -8.18 -0.94
CA ARG A 31 -5.23 -7.57 -2.06
C ARG A 31 -3.76 -7.98 -2.05
N VAL A 32 -3.14 -8.03 -3.22
CA VAL A 32 -1.68 -8.19 -3.38
C VAL A 32 -1.09 -6.91 -3.94
N GLU A 33 -0.03 -6.41 -3.30
CA GLU A 33 0.94 -5.49 -3.88
C GLU A 33 2.09 -6.32 -4.45
N LEU A 34 2.34 -6.24 -5.75
CA LEU A 34 3.40 -6.98 -6.41
C LEU A 34 4.60 -6.08 -6.66
N CYS A 35 5.76 -6.49 -6.12
CA CYS A 35 7.03 -5.80 -6.28
C CYS A 35 8.03 -6.68 -7.05
N GLY A 36 9.06 -6.06 -7.58
CA GLY A 36 10.25 -6.77 -8.06
C GLY A 36 10.96 -7.50 -6.90
N PRO A 37 11.66 -8.60 -7.18
CA PRO A 37 12.38 -9.34 -6.16
C PRO A 37 13.50 -8.49 -5.54
N GLY A 38 13.71 -8.66 -4.23
CA GLY A 38 14.71 -7.95 -3.45
C GLY A 38 14.15 -6.93 -2.47
N ASP A 39 15.04 -6.16 -1.82
CA ASP A 39 14.67 -5.30 -0.70
C ASP A 39 14.12 -3.91 -1.09
N GLY A 40 14.13 -3.57 -2.37
CA GLY A 40 13.85 -2.21 -2.81
C GLY A 40 12.41 -1.88 -3.11
N GLY A 41 11.54 -2.85 -3.33
CA GLY A 41 10.17 -2.59 -3.79
C GLY A 41 10.17 -1.83 -5.12
N THR A 42 10.78 -2.39 -6.16
CA THR A 42 10.84 -1.82 -7.52
C THR A 42 9.76 -2.42 -8.42
N THR A 43 9.62 -1.89 -9.65
CA THR A 43 8.70 -2.45 -10.65
C THR A 43 9.02 -3.92 -10.92
N PRO A 44 8.03 -4.83 -10.82
CA PRO A 44 8.23 -6.24 -11.15
C PRO A 44 8.35 -6.43 -12.66
N SER A 45 9.00 -7.52 -13.10
CA SER A 45 9.08 -7.85 -14.52
C SER A 45 7.68 -8.08 -15.11
N LEU A 46 7.53 -7.76 -16.42
CA LEU A 46 6.28 -7.98 -17.14
C LEU A 46 5.80 -9.45 -17.02
N GLY A 47 6.71 -10.42 -17.13
CA GLY A 47 6.36 -11.84 -16.98
C GLY A 47 5.83 -12.20 -15.60
N LEU A 48 6.34 -11.56 -14.54
CA LEU A 48 5.85 -11.76 -13.18
C LEU A 48 4.43 -11.18 -13.03
N ILE A 49 4.17 -9.99 -13.57
CA ILE A 49 2.83 -9.36 -13.54
C ILE A 49 1.82 -10.25 -14.26
N VAL A 50 2.12 -10.71 -15.48
CA VAL A 50 1.25 -11.60 -16.26
C VAL A 50 0.90 -12.85 -15.46
N ARG A 51 1.91 -13.55 -14.94
CA ARG A 51 1.66 -14.78 -14.18
C ARG A 51 0.86 -14.55 -12.90
N CYS A 52 1.12 -13.48 -12.16
CA CYS A 52 0.31 -13.15 -10.98
C CYS A 52 -1.12 -12.80 -11.36
N ARG A 53 -1.33 -12.05 -12.46
CA ARG A 53 -2.68 -11.71 -12.89
C ARG A 53 -3.51 -12.94 -13.28
N ASP A 54 -2.88 -13.92 -13.97
CA ASP A 54 -3.55 -15.17 -14.35
C ASP A 54 -3.97 -16.03 -13.14
N GLU A 55 -3.17 -16.00 -12.07
CA GLU A 55 -3.35 -16.87 -10.90
C GLU A 55 -4.26 -16.25 -9.81
N LEU A 56 -4.31 -14.93 -9.72
CA LEU A 56 -5.02 -14.25 -8.64
C LEU A 56 -6.45 -13.91 -9.04
N THR A 57 -7.38 -14.12 -8.09
CA THR A 57 -8.78 -13.67 -8.21
C THR A 57 -9.05 -12.40 -7.41
N ILE A 58 -8.17 -12.08 -6.44
CA ILE A 58 -8.20 -10.84 -5.65
C ILE A 58 -7.52 -9.68 -6.41
N PRO A 59 -7.78 -8.42 -6.02
CA PRO A 59 -7.12 -7.28 -6.61
C PRO A 59 -5.59 -7.36 -6.56
N LEU A 60 -4.97 -6.95 -7.69
CA LEU A 60 -3.53 -6.88 -7.88
C LEU A 60 -3.13 -5.42 -8.11
N HIS A 61 -2.32 -4.87 -7.22
CA HIS A 61 -1.64 -3.60 -7.37
C HIS A 61 -0.17 -3.85 -7.73
N VAL A 62 0.38 -3.07 -8.63
CA VAL A 62 1.76 -3.25 -9.14
C VAL A 62 2.60 -2.06 -8.75
N MET A 63 3.76 -2.31 -8.17
CA MET A 63 4.74 -1.28 -7.87
C MET A 63 5.28 -0.67 -9.16
N ILE A 64 5.26 0.65 -9.26
CA ILE A 64 5.86 1.44 -10.33
C ILE A 64 6.99 2.27 -9.74
N ARG A 65 8.19 1.74 -9.80
CA ARG A 65 9.40 2.34 -9.22
C ARG A 65 10.63 1.82 -9.94
N PRO A 66 11.29 2.62 -10.78
CA PRO A 66 12.37 2.16 -11.65
C PRO A 66 13.62 1.76 -10.89
N HIS A 67 13.88 2.34 -9.72
CA HIS A 67 15.06 2.08 -8.91
C HIS A 67 14.80 2.13 -7.40
N ALA A 68 15.65 1.46 -6.62
CA ALA A 68 15.51 1.35 -5.15
C ALA A 68 16.17 2.51 -4.36
N ASN A 69 16.81 3.49 -5.03
CA ASN A 69 17.64 4.51 -4.39
C ASN A 69 16.82 5.48 -3.50
N ASN A 70 16.10 6.37 -4.17
CA ASN A 70 15.27 7.41 -3.55
C ASN A 70 13.90 7.50 -4.25
N PHE A 71 13.19 8.58 -4.09
CA PHE A 71 11.88 8.84 -4.72
C PHE A 71 11.91 10.08 -5.63
N LEU A 72 13.12 10.48 -6.03
CA LEU A 72 13.38 11.53 -7.01
C LEU A 72 13.49 10.87 -8.37
N TYR A 73 12.74 11.34 -9.33
CA TYR A 73 12.70 10.79 -10.67
C TYR A 73 13.04 11.88 -11.68
N ASP A 74 14.04 11.64 -12.50
CA ASP A 74 14.39 12.49 -13.64
C ASP A 74 13.47 12.21 -14.84
N GLU A 75 13.74 12.84 -15.99
CA GLU A 75 12.91 12.70 -17.18
C GLU A 75 12.94 11.26 -17.72
N ASP A 76 14.08 10.58 -17.71
CA ASP A 76 14.22 9.20 -18.17
C ASP A 76 13.45 8.23 -17.22
N ASP A 77 13.54 8.44 -15.91
CA ASP A 77 12.78 7.68 -14.91
C ASP A 77 11.27 7.86 -15.10
N VAL A 78 10.82 9.10 -15.34
CA VAL A 78 9.39 9.39 -15.58
C VAL A 78 8.91 8.68 -16.83
N ASP A 79 9.68 8.69 -17.92
CA ASP A 79 9.34 7.97 -19.16
C ASP A 79 9.24 6.46 -18.93
N VAL A 80 10.16 5.87 -18.16
CA VAL A 80 10.10 4.46 -17.76
C VAL A 80 8.83 4.18 -16.95
N MET A 81 8.53 5.00 -15.94
CA MET A 81 7.34 4.85 -15.10
C MET A 81 6.05 4.97 -15.92
N CYS A 82 5.97 5.91 -16.85
CA CYS A 82 4.83 6.05 -17.75
C CYS A 82 4.61 4.79 -18.61
N ASN A 83 5.68 4.23 -19.17
CA ASN A 83 5.62 3.00 -19.95
C ASN A 83 5.17 1.81 -19.08
N ASP A 84 5.69 1.69 -17.87
CA ASP A 84 5.29 0.65 -16.90
C ASP A 84 3.81 0.78 -16.52
N ILE A 85 3.28 2.00 -16.31
CA ILE A 85 1.86 2.25 -16.04
C ILE A 85 0.98 1.78 -17.21
N VAL A 86 1.37 2.12 -18.44
CA VAL A 86 0.65 1.71 -19.66
C VAL A 86 0.66 0.18 -19.80
N ALA A 87 1.82 -0.45 -19.58
CA ALA A 87 1.96 -1.90 -19.60
C ALA A 87 1.07 -2.58 -18.55
N ALA A 88 1.14 -2.13 -17.29
CA ALA A 88 0.32 -2.64 -16.18
C ALA A 88 -1.19 -2.52 -16.49
N LYS A 89 -1.60 -1.36 -17.04
CA LYS A 89 -2.99 -1.10 -17.45
C LYS A 89 -3.45 -2.07 -18.53
N SER A 90 -2.62 -2.34 -19.54
CA SER A 90 -2.93 -3.27 -20.62
C SER A 90 -3.09 -4.72 -20.14
N LEU A 91 -2.45 -5.09 -19.05
CA LEU A 91 -2.55 -6.40 -18.40
C LEU A 91 -3.75 -6.53 -17.47
N GLY A 92 -4.58 -5.50 -17.32
CA GLY A 92 -5.79 -5.55 -16.51
C GLY A 92 -5.52 -5.67 -15.00
N VAL A 93 -4.41 -5.09 -14.50
CA VAL A 93 -4.20 -4.97 -13.06
C VAL A 93 -5.17 -3.96 -12.45
N ASN A 94 -5.46 -4.10 -11.17
CA ASN A 94 -6.48 -3.30 -10.49
C ASN A 94 -5.96 -1.94 -10.03
N GLY A 95 -4.65 -1.83 -9.81
CA GLY A 95 -4.02 -0.59 -9.34
C GLY A 95 -2.53 -0.58 -9.49
N ILE A 96 -1.95 0.58 -9.22
CA ILE A 96 -0.51 0.82 -9.18
C ILE A 96 -0.11 1.47 -7.86
N VAL A 97 1.16 1.32 -7.51
CA VAL A 97 1.76 1.87 -6.29
C VAL A 97 3.00 2.68 -6.68
N LEU A 98 3.06 3.93 -6.27
CA LEU A 98 4.16 4.85 -6.58
C LEU A 98 4.27 5.96 -5.52
N GLY A 99 5.21 6.90 -5.66
CA GLY A 99 5.34 7.99 -4.68
C GLY A 99 6.48 8.94 -5.03
N PRO A 100 6.30 9.83 -6.03
CA PRO A 100 7.32 10.80 -6.41
C PRO A 100 7.46 11.90 -5.36
N LEU A 101 8.71 12.25 -5.04
CA LEU A 101 9.06 13.35 -4.14
C LEU A 101 10.02 14.32 -4.81
N HIS A 102 10.05 15.56 -4.35
CA HIS A 102 11.09 16.52 -4.60
C HIS A 102 12.34 16.28 -3.73
N SER A 103 13.43 16.99 -4.00
CA SER A 103 14.70 16.89 -3.25
C SER A 103 14.58 17.30 -1.78
N ASP A 104 13.57 18.10 -1.43
CA ASP A 104 13.22 18.47 -0.06
C ASP A 104 12.25 17.50 0.60
N ASN A 105 11.96 16.36 -0.05
CA ASN A 105 10.99 15.34 0.32
C ASN A 105 9.52 15.82 0.33
N THR A 106 9.17 16.96 -0.22
CA THR A 106 7.76 17.28 -0.49
C THR A 106 7.24 16.43 -1.65
N VAL A 107 5.91 16.19 -1.70
CA VAL A 107 5.29 15.43 -2.80
C VAL A 107 5.46 16.18 -4.12
N ASP A 108 6.02 15.53 -5.15
CA ASP A 108 6.01 16.08 -6.51
C ASP A 108 4.60 15.99 -7.09
N ALA A 109 3.83 17.05 -6.85
CA ALA A 109 2.43 17.12 -7.25
C ALA A 109 2.24 17.06 -8.77
N ARG A 110 3.22 17.56 -9.56
CA ARG A 110 3.16 17.57 -11.02
C ARG A 110 3.30 16.15 -11.57
N GLN A 111 4.37 15.44 -11.18
CA GLN A 111 4.59 14.06 -11.61
C GLN A 111 3.45 13.15 -11.11
N LEU A 112 3.03 13.31 -9.85
CA LEU A 112 1.96 12.51 -9.28
C LEU A 112 0.63 12.69 -10.06
N ALA A 113 0.26 13.91 -10.42
CA ALA A 113 -0.95 14.19 -11.19
C ALA A 113 -0.90 13.57 -12.60
N GLU A 114 0.25 13.59 -13.25
CA GLU A 114 0.49 12.94 -14.54
C GLU A 114 0.28 11.42 -14.43
N PHE A 115 0.92 10.76 -13.46
CA PHE A 115 0.80 9.33 -13.23
C PHE A 115 -0.64 8.90 -12.86
N VAL A 116 -1.31 9.67 -12.00
CA VAL A 116 -2.72 9.41 -11.65
C VAL A 116 -3.61 9.50 -12.87
N THR A 117 -3.42 10.51 -13.72
CA THR A 117 -4.20 10.68 -14.95
C THR A 117 -3.99 9.51 -15.90
N LEU A 118 -2.73 9.11 -16.12
CA LEU A 118 -2.36 8.00 -17.00
C LEU A 118 -2.92 6.66 -16.49
N ALA A 119 -2.89 6.46 -15.17
CA ALA A 119 -3.33 5.22 -14.54
C ALA A 119 -4.83 4.97 -14.67
N ARG A 120 -5.65 6.01 -14.68
CA ARG A 120 -7.12 5.82 -14.67
C ARG A 120 -7.63 4.90 -15.78
N PRO A 121 -8.57 3.96 -15.52
CA PRO A 121 -9.38 3.82 -14.28
C PRO A 121 -8.73 2.96 -13.17
N MET A 122 -7.48 2.51 -13.32
CA MET A 122 -6.79 1.79 -12.23
C MET A 122 -6.73 2.65 -10.96
N LYS A 123 -6.72 1.99 -9.81
CA LYS A 123 -6.49 2.64 -8.53
C LYS A 123 -5.02 3.06 -8.37
N VAL A 124 -4.78 4.12 -7.61
CA VAL A 124 -3.42 4.62 -7.33
C VAL A 124 -3.19 4.67 -5.83
N ALA A 125 -2.12 4.00 -5.39
CA ALA A 125 -1.64 4.06 -4.02
C ALA A 125 -0.33 4.86 -3.94
N PHE A 126 -0.24 5.79 -3.00
CA PHE A 126 1.01 6.46 -2.66
C PHE A 126 1.70 5.66 -1.55
N HIS A 127 2.88 5.12 -1.87
CA HIS A 127 3.62 4.22 -0.97
C HIS A 127 4.29 4.96 0.19
N ARG A 128 5.14 4.25 0.96
CA ARG A 128 5.83 4.76 2.15
C ARG A 128 6.82 5.92 1.92
N ALA A 129 6.98 6.43 0.70
CA ALA A 129 7.55 7.76 0.48
C ALA A 129 6.78 8.84 1.25
N PHE A 130 5.49 8.60 1.53
CA PHE A 130 4.68 9.45 2.41
C PHE A 130 5.32 9.68 3.78
N ASP A 131 5.94 8.64 4.36
CA ASP A 131 6.62 8.73 5.66
C ASP A 131 7.96 9.53 5.61
N ARG A 132 8.39 9.96 4.43
CA ARG A 132 9.57 10.81 4.25
C ARG A 132 9.24 12.28 4.11
N THR A 133 7.99 12.62 3.90
CA THR A 133 7.57 14.01 3.72
C THR A 133 7.77 14.81 5.02
N PRO A 134 8.09 16.12 4.93
CA PRO A 134 8.32 16.94 6.13
C PRO A 134 7.07 17.10 7.00
N ASP A 135 5.89 17.17 6.38
CA ASP A 135 4.60 17.33 7.04
C ASP A 135 3.55 16.36 6.45
N ALA A 136 3.03 15.48 7.31
CA ALA A 136 2.06 14.47 6.92
C ALA A 136 0.70 15.06 6.48
N LEU A 137 0.26 16.17 7.10
CA LEU A 137 -1.03 16.77 6.78
C LEU A 137 -0.99 17.59 5.50
N GLU A 138 0.14 18.25 5.22
CA GLU A 138 0.37 18.89 3.94
C GLU A 138 0.44 17.85 2.81
N ALA A 139 1.23 16.78 2.99
CA ALA A 139 1.32 15.69 2.04
C ALA A 139 -0.05 15.03 1.79
N LEU A 140 -0.84 14.78 2.85
CA LEU A 140 -2.20 14.25 2.73
C LEU A 140 -3.08 15.18 1.89
N THR A 141 -2.98 16.49 2.11
CA THR A 141 -3.75 17.49 1.36
C THR A 141 -3.42 17.43 -0.13
N VAL A 142 -2.14 17.31 -0.49
CA VAL A 142 -1.69 17.21 -1.88
C VAL A 142 -2.23 15.94 -2.53
N VAL A 143 -2.05 14.77 -1.92
CA VAL A 143 -2.49 13.50 -2.52
C VAL A 143 -4.02 13.41 -2.64
N LEU A 144 -4.77 13.97 -1.68
CA LEU A 144 -6.22 14.10 -1.75
C LEU A 144 -6.68 14.98 -2.91
N THR A 145 -5.99 16.10 -3.14
CA THR A 145 -6.34 17.07 -4.20
C THR A 145 -6.13 16.46 -5.59
N ILE A 146 -5.08 15.65 -5.73
CA ILE A 146 -4.75 14.97 -6.99
C ILE A 146 -5.69 13.78 -7.24
N GLY A 147 -6.31 13.24 -6.20
CA GLY A 147 -7.25 12.13 -6.32
C GLY A 147 -6.57 10.77 -6.24
N VAL A 148 -5.54 10.62 -5.43
CA VAL A 148 -4.96 9.33 -5.04
C VAL A 148 -6.00 8.53 -4.25
N ASP A 149 -6.07 7.21 -4.44
CA ASP A 149 -7.07 6.35 -3.80
C ASP A 149 -6.61 5.81 -2.44
N TYR A 150 -5.30 5.58 -2.27
CA TYR A 150 -4.71 5.01 -1.05
C TYR A 150 -3.42 5.72 -0.66
N ILE A 151 -3.16 5.83 0.64
CA ILE A 151 -1.81 6.07 1.16
C ILE A 151 -1.37 4.89 2.01
N LEU A 152 -0.13 4.43 1.81
CA LEU A 152 0.54 3.46 2.67
C LEU A 152 1.51 4.22 3.60
N THR A 153 1.26 4.16 4.89
CA THR A 153 2.05 4.92 5.87
C THR A 153 2.16 4.21 7.22
N SER A 154 3.23 4.49 7.94
CA SER A 154 3.38 4.13 9.35
C SER A 154 3.00 5.28 10.30
N GLY A 155 2.33 6.32 9.78
CA GLY A 155 2.02 7.52 10.56
C GLY A 155 3.25 8.36 10.87
N HIS A 156 4.21 8.46 9.93
CA HIS A 156 5.49 9.17 10.11
C HIS A 156 6.31 8.67 11.31
N SER A 157 6.16 7.39 11.65
CA SER A 157 6.88 6.73 12.73
C SER A 157 7.69 5.53 12.21
N ARG A 158 8.52 4.95 13.04
CA ARG A 158 9.31 3.78 12.65
C ARG A 158 8.42 2.58 12.31
N THR A 159 7.37 2.36 13.10
CA THR A 159 6.38 1.30 12.91
C THR A 159 4.95 1.85 12.91
N ALA A 160 3.99 1.10 12.34
CA ALA A 160 2.58 1.46 12.37
C ALA A 160 2.03 1.51 13.80
N LEU A 161 2.55 0.67 14.70
CA LEU A 161 2.16 0.69 16.12
C LEU A 161 2.61 1.99 16.79
N ASP A 162 3.86 2.40 16.61
CA ASP A 162 4.37 3.66 17.15
C ASP A 162 3.62 4.88 16.60
N GLY A 163 3.15 4.79 15.34
CA GLY A 163 2.44 5.86 14.65
C GLY A 163 0.92 5.79 14.71
N ALA A 164 0.34 4.89 15.51
CA ALA A 164 -1.10 4.63 15.49
C ALA A 164 -1.96 5.89 15.77
N SER A 165 -1.51 6.78 16.65
CA SER A 165 -2.19 8.07 16.90
C SER A 165 -2.16 8.99 15.68
N ASN A 166 -1.05 9.05 14.95
CA ASN A 166 -0.96 9.84 13.72
C ASN A 166 -1.81 9.21 12.61
N LEU A 167 -1.82 7.87 12.49
CA LEU A 167 -2.71 7.16 11.58
C LEU A 167 -4.18 7.51 11.83
N GLN A 168 -4.60 7.62 13.10
CA GLN A 168 -5.95 8.07 13.48
C GLN A 168 -6.24 9.48 12.94
N VAL A 169 -5.30 10.41 13.12
CA VAL A 169 -5.46 11.79 12.61
C VAL A 169 -5.56 11.80 11.09
N LEU A 170 -4.69 11.05 10.40
CA LEU A 170 -4.71 10.94 8.94
C LEU A 170 -6.03 10.32 8.45
N GLN A 171 -6.51 9.23 9.08
CA GLN A 171 -7.78 8.59 8.75
C GLN A 171 -8.97 9.55 8.92
N ALA A 172 -9.00 10.29 10.03
CA ALA A 172 -10.05 11.27 10.29
C ALA A 172 -10.06 12.41 9.25
N ARG A 173 -8.88 12.87 8.82
CA ARG A 173 -8.75 13.92 7.80
C ARG A 173 -9.06 13.43 6.39
N ALA A 174 -8.67 12.20 6.06
CA ALA A 174 -8.98 11.59 4.78
C ALA A 174 -10.50 11.35 4.61
N GLY A 175 -11.16 10.92 5.68
CA GLY A 175 -12.57 10.51 5.63
C GLY A 175 -12.76 9.35 4.64
N ASP A 176 -13.78 9.46 3.79
CA ASP A 176 -14.06 8.46 2.75
C ASP A 176 -13.45 8.82 1.38
N ARG A 177 -12.65 9.90 1.31
CA ARG A 177 -12.04 10.36 0.04
C ARG A 177 -10.81 9.56 -0.36
N LEU A 178 -10.14 8.94 0.59
CA LEU A 178 -8.91 8.19 0.42
C LEU A 178 -8.80 7.16 1.53
N VAL A 179 -8.25 5.99 1.26
CA VAL A 179 -8.00 4.94 2.24
C VAL A 179 -6.61 5.13 2.85
N VAL A 180 -6.56 5.25 4.17
CA VAL A 180 -5.29 5.19 4.92
C VAL A 180 -5.01 3.74 5.25
N MET A 181 -3.95 3.19 4.68
CA MET A 181 -3.49 1.83 4.89
C MET A 181 -2.29 1.83 5.84
N ALA A 182 -2.43 1.18 6.99
CA ALA A 182 -1.36 1.12 7.97
C ALA A 182 -0.30 0.10 7.55
N GLY A 183 0.95 0.56 7.39
CA GLY A 183 2.09 -0.29 7.08
C GLY A 183 3.32 0.08 7.89
N GLY A 184 4.25 -0.86 7.98
CA GLY A 184 5.46 -0.72 8.80
C GLY A 184 5.42 -1.65 10.02
N ASN A 185 5.94 -2.85 9.81
CA ASN A 185 6.03 -3.91 10.82
C ASN A 185 4.67 -4.36 11.40
N VAL A 186 3.62 -4.41 10.58
CA VAL A 186 2.34 -5.00 10.99
C VAL A 186 2.48 -6.52 11.10
N ARG A 187 2.07 -7.08 12.25
CA ARG A 187 2.16 -8.50 12.60
C ARG A 187 0.94 -8.89 13.44
N ALA A 188 0.75 -10.19 13.64
CA ALA A 188 -0.35 -10.76 14.42
C ALA A 188 -0.42 -10.24 15.88
N ASP A 189 0.73 -9.96 16.47
CA ASP A 189 0.86 -9.49 17.86
C ASP A 189 0.53 -8.02 18.06
N ASN A 190 0.52 -7.21 17.00
CA ASN A 190 0.31 -5.77 17.09
C ASN A 190 -0.86 -5.24 16.26
N VAL A 191 -1.36 -5.98 15.28
CA VAL A 191 -2.38 -5.49 14.33
C VAL A 191 -3.68 -5.07 15.05
N HIS A 192 -4.07 -5.77 16.09
CA HIS A 192 -5.25 -5.44 16.89
C HIS A 192 -5.14 -4.03 17.50
N HIS A 193 -4.01 -3.72 18.15
CA HIS A 193 -3.75 -2.42 18.74
C HIS A 193 -3.68 -1.30 17.69
N ILE A 194 -3.04 -1.59 16.54
CA ILE A 194 -2.98 -0.63 15.43
C ILE A 194 -4.39 -0.26 14.97
N VAL A 195 -5.24 -1.25 14.67
CA VAL A 195 -6.61 -1.02 14.17
C VAL A 195 -7.50 -0.34 15.22
N GLU A 196 -7.44 -0.80 16.47
CA GLU A 196 -8.21 -0.26 17.57
C GLU A 196 -7.90 1.23 17.81
N GLN A 197 -6.61 1.60 17.80
CA GLN A 197 -6.21 2.97 18.06
C GLN A 197 -6.36 3.88 16.85
N SER A 198 -6.04 3.40 15.66
CA SER A 198 -6.01 4.24 14.45
C SER A 198 -7.33 4.30 13.70
N HIS A 199 -8.21 3.31 13.91
CA HIS A 199 -9.46 3.12 13.15
C HIS A 199 -9.27 2.92 11.64
N VAL A 200 -8.05 2.54 11.18
CA VAL A 200 -7.82 2.18 9.80
C VAL A 200 -8.57 0.89 9.45
N ARG A 201 -9.01 0.80 8.19
CA ARG A 201 -9.75 -0.36 7.68
C ARG A 201 -8.89 -1.28 6.82
N GLU A 202 -7.65 -0.89 6.55
CA GLU A 202 -6.72 -1.65 5.74
C GLU A 202 -5.33 -1.63 6.36
N VAL A 203 -4.66 -2.78 6.29
CA VAL A 203 -3.29 -2.95 6.77
C VAL A 203 -2.43 -3.58 5.69
N HIS A 204 -1.15 -3.26 5.69
CA HIS A 204 -0.18 -3.75 4.74
C HIS A 204 0.92 -4.55 5.46
N ALA A 205 1.20 -5.73 4.96
CA ALA A 205 2.26 -6.58 5.49
C ALA A 205 3.14 -7.13 4.37
N ARG A 206 4.46 -7.10 4.58
CA ARG A 206 5.41 -7.77 3.68
C ARG A 206 5.27 -9.28 3.87
N ALA A 207 4.91 -9.98 2.80
CA ALA A 207 4.60 -11.41 2.78
C ALA A 207 5.73 -12.24 2.14
N THR A 208 7.00 -11.92 2.46
CA THR A 208 8.14 -12.79 2.11
C THR A 208 8.00 -14.19 2.70
N GLU A 209 7.34 -14.27 3.86
CA GLU A 209 6.82 -15.50 4.46
C GLU A 209 5.30 -15.42 4.44
N PRO A 210 4.60 -16.19 3.58
CA PRO A 210 3.14 -16.10 3.43
C PRO A 210 2.36 -16.33 4.72
N THR A 211 2.93 -17.07 5.67
CA THR A 211 2.34 -17.30 7.00
C THR A 211 2.08 -16.01 7.79
N ILE A 212 2.81 -14.92 7.50
CA ILE A 212 2.56 -13.62 8.11
C ILE A 212 1.12 -13.15 7.84
N VAL A 213 0.65 -13.30 6.60
CA VAL A 213 -0.73 -12.95 6.22
C VAL A 213 -1.73 -13.79 6.99
N ARG A 214 -1.55 -15.11 7.00
CA ARG A 214 -2.40 -16.05 7.75
C ARG A 214 -2.50 -15.63 9.23
N ASP A 215 -1.37 -15.38 9.84
CA ASP A 215 -1.31 -15.09 11.28
C ASP A 215 -1.98 -13.74 11.62
N ILE A 216 -1.88 -12.75 10.73
CA ILE A 216 -2.61 -11.47 10.86
C ILE A 216 -4.13 -11.70 10.73
N VAL A 217 -4.58 -12.46 9.74
CA VAL A 217 -6.01 -12.77 9.53
C VAL A 217 -6.57 -13.53 10.74
N LEU A 218 -5.87 -14.57 11.21
CA LEU A 218 -6.29 -15.36 12.37
C LEU A 218 -6.32 -14.55 13.68
N ALA A 219 -5.49 -13.49 13.81
CA ALA A 219 -5.51 -12.65 14.99
C ALA A 219 -6.87 -11.96 15.20
N PHE A 220 -7.62 -11.67 14.12
CA PHE A 220 -8.98 -11.13 14.21
C PHE A 220 -10.05 -12.21 14.45
N ASP A 221 -9.91 -13.37 13.86
CA ASP A 221 -10.87 -14.48 14.03
C ASP A 221 -10.90 -14.99 15.48
N ALA A 222 -9.72 -15.09 16.12
CA ALA A 222 -9.59 -15.53 17.51
C ALA A 222 -10.22 -14.56 18.53
N SER A 223 -10.36 -13.28 18.21
CA SER A 223 -10.98 -12.29 19.08
C SER A 223 -12.50 -12.38 19.08
N GLN A 224 -13.10 -12.85 17.99
CA GLN A 224 -14.56 -13.06 17.88
C GLN A 224 -15.06 -14.30 18.64
N SER A 225 -14.16 -15.25 18.93
CA SER A 225 -14.53 -16.51 19.63
C SER A 225 -14.55 -16.36 21.16
N LYS A 226 -14.21 -15.19 21.73
CA LYS A 226 -14.12 -14.93 23.17
C LYS A 226 -15.20 -13.98 23.70
N GLY A 227 -16.15 -13.59 22.91
CA GLY A 227 -17.34 -12.78 23.25
C GLY A 227 -18.59 -13.64 23.18
#